data_a87e3c36a4f822394beb5bd674b6eddf
#
_entry.id   a87e3c36a4f822394beb5bd674b6eddf
#
_cell.length_a   1.000
_cell.length_b   1.000
_cell.length_c   1.000
_cell.angle_alpha   90.00
_cell.angle_beta   90.00
_cell.angle_gamma   90.00
#
_symmetry.space_group_name_H-M   'P 1'
#
loop_
_entity.id
_entity.type
_entity.pdbx_description
1 polymer ?
#
loop_
_entity_poly.entity_id
_entity_poly.type
_entity_poly.pdbx_seq_one_letter_code
_entity_poly.pdbx_strand_id
1 'polypeptide(L)'
;MTKSNPRVAIVSDMSLQRLALAHAVKGQGYDLVLNCSPDRLDQKLLASVTPDVWIVDMQEEDDDLLDKVLDSGVPVLFGLDQAPAQGTRQYPRWERRVFIKLYDVVGHPVILENLEPLEKLPANPTRPKNIVVPEDLLAYKTSRVEFVCVLAASLGGPAAVKEFLDYVPAGLPVAFVLAQHIDARMQESLTRVLVRHNHMPCKVARGGENLTSGQLLIAPVETEIDFSADGQVVSRNLKWDGPYAPSIDQTLANVSRRFHKRSIAIIFSGMGSDGSISGPLMVEAGGVIWAQDDKTCACPSQPDAMRATGCVSFTGNPYDLASRLVKYINHNLQISVA
;
A
#
# COMPACT_ATOMS: atom_id res chain seq x y z
N MET A 1 -1.44 12.91 -24.49
CA MET A 1 -1.43 13.94 -23.45
C MET A 1 -1.17 13.23 -22.13
N THR A 2 -0.03 13.47 -21.51
CA THR A 2 0.28 12.98 -20.17
C THR A 2 -0.70 13.65 -19.20
N LYS A 3 -1.59 12.88 -18.57
CA LYS A 3 -2.47 13.36 -17.51
C LYS A 3 -1.57 13.85 -16.36
N SER A 4 -1.60 15.13 -16.04
CA SER A 4 -1.01 15.67 -14.82
C SER A 4 -1.84 15.24 -13.61
N ASN A 5 -1.21 15.15 -12.43
CA ASN A 5 -1.95 14.89 -11.20
C ASN A 5 -2.93 16.04 -10.91
N PRO A 6 -4.09 15.75 -10.28
CA PRO A 6 -5.02 16.80 -9.88
C PRO A 6 -4.35 17.78 -8.90
N ARG A 7 -4.59 19.07 -9.13
CA ARG A 7 -4.00 20.19 -8.38
C ARG A 7 -4.94 20.62 -7.26
N VAL A 8 -4.43 20.65 -6.05
CA VAL A 8 -5.19 20.95 -4.83
C VAL A 8 -4.70 22.27 -4.24
N ALA A 9 -5.62 23.14 -3.88
CA ALA A 9 -5.34 24.34 -3.08
C ALA A 9 -5.99 24.20 -1.70
N ILE A 10 -5.27 24.56 -0.64
CA ILE A 10 -5.73 24.49 0.75
C ILE A 10 -5.75 25.88 1.35
N VAL A 11 -6.88 26.25 1.94
CA VAL A 11 -7.06 27.42 2.79
C VAL A 11 -7.59 26.99 4.15
N SER A 12 -6.86 27.28 5.20
CA SER A 12 -7.28 26.97 6.58
C SER A 12 -6.66 27.96 7.55
N ASP A 13 -7.44 28.41 8.53
CA ASP A 13 -7.01 29.32 9.59
C ASP A 13 -6.14 28.60 10.63
N MET A 14 -6.35 27.32 10.83
CA MET A 14 -5.58 26.50 11.77
C MET A 14 -4.27 25.97 11.15
N SER A 15 -3.13 26.42 11.63
CA SER A 15 -1.83 26.03 11.10
C SER A 15 -1.54 24.54 11.18
N LEU A 16 -1.95 23.86 12.26
CA LEU A 16 -1.75 22.41 12.41
C LEU A 16 -2.65 21.61 11.46
N GLN A 17 -3.90 22.02 11.30
CA GLN A 17 -4.85 21.41 10.37
C GLN A 17 -4.34 21.57 8.93
N ARG A 18 -3.93 22.78 8.58
CA ARG A 18 -3.35 23.10 7.27
C ARG A 18 -2.12 22.25 6.95
N LEU A 19 -1.24 22.01 7.94
CA LEU A 19 -0.09 21.13 7.79
C LEU A 19 -0.51 19.67 7.58
N ALA A 20 -1.47 19.19 8.37
CA ALA A 20 -1.98 17.82 8.26
C ALA A 20 -2.65 17.56 6.90
N LEU A 21 -3.49 18.50 6.43
CA LEU A 21 -4.11 18.44 5.10
C LEU A 21 -3.07 18.43 3.99
N ALA A 22 -2.05 19.31 4.08
CA ALA A 22 -0.96 19.35 3.10
C ALA A 22 -0.18 18.03 3.06
N HIS A 23 0.05 17.42 4.21
CA HIS A 23 0.69 16.11 4.30
C HIS A 23 -0.18 15.01 3.66
N ALA A 24 -1.47 14.96 3.99
CA ALA A 24 -2.41 13.99 3.43
C ALA A 24 -2.52 14.13 1.90
N VAL A 25 -2.69 15.34 1.39
CA VAL A 25 -2.79 15.63 -0.05
C VAL A 25 -1.54 15.16 -0.81
N LYS A 26 -0.36 15.55 -0.34
CA LYS A 26 0.92 15.15 -0.96
C LYS A 26 1.20 13.65 -0.82
N GLY A 27 0.90 13.09 0.35
CA GLY A 27 1.08 11.66 0.64
C GLY A 27 0.27 10.76 -0.29
N GLN A 28 -0.86 11.26 -0.82
CA GLN A 28 -1.72 10.56 -1.77
C GLN A 28 -1.39 10.86 -3.25
N GLY A 29 -0.37 11.69 -3.52
CA GLY A 29 0.10 11.96 -4.88
C GLY A 29 -0.59 13.11 -5.61
N TYR A 30 -1.40 13.91 -4.91
CA TYR A 30 -1.96 15.14 -5.49
C TYR A 30 -0.92 16.27 -5.51
N ASP A 31 -1.04 17.15 -6.52
CA ASP A 31 -0.18 18.33 -6.63
C ASP A 31 -0.72 19.47 -5.75
N LEU A 32 -0.03 19.77 -4.66
CA LEU A 32 -0.39 20.88 -3.79
C LEU A 32 0.12 22.19 -4.38
N VAL A 33 -0.78 22.98 -5.00
CA VAL A 33 -0.45 24.24 -5.70
C VAL A 33 -0.55 25.47 -4.82
N LEU A 34 -1.33 25.41 -3.73
CA LEU A 34 -1.43 26.47 -2.74
C LEU A 34 -1.68 25.88 -1.35
N ASN A 35 -1.08 26.49 -0.33
CA ASN A 35 -1.32 26.18 1.06
C ASN A 35 -1.15 27.43 1.90
N CYS A 36 -2.24 28.11 2.23
CA CYS A 36 -2.20 29.40 2.92
C CYS A 36 -3.28 29.53 3.98
N SER A 37 -3.11 30.54 4.86
CA SER A 37 -4.16 31.00 5.76
C SER A 37 -5.09 32.00 5.02
N PRO A 38 -6.34 32.20 5.49
CA PRO A 38 -7.31 33.08 4.88
C PRO A 38 -6.78 34.51 4.63
N ASP A 39 -6.08 35.08 5.60
CA ASP A 39 -5.50 36.43 5.56
C ASP A 39 -4.48 36.64 4.43
N ARG A 40 -3.93 35.55 3.87
CA ARG A 40 -2.94 35.58 2.78
C ARG A 40 -3.55 35.40 1.40
N LEU A 41 -4.84 35.01 1.32
CA LEU A 41 -5.50 34.78 0.04
C LEU A 41 -6.07 36.08 -0.51
N ASP A 42 -5.23 36.88 -1.16
CA ASP A 42 -5.65 38.06 -1.91
C ASP A 42 -6.08 37.72 -3.34
N GLN A 43 -6.69 38.68 -4.02
CA GLN A 43 -7.13 38.52 -5.43
C GLN A 43 -5.98 38.17 -6.39
N LYS A 44 -4.78 38.68 -6.11
CA LYS A 44 -3.61 38.41 -6.94
C LYS A 44 -3.15 36.96 -6.81
N LEU A 45 -3.12 36.44 -5.59
CA LEU A 45 -2.77 35.05 -5.31
C LEU A 45 -3.84 34.10 -5.87
N LEU A 46 -5.14 34.42 -5.66
CA LEU A 46 -6.25 33.67 -6.22
C LEU A 46 -6.15 33.55 -7.75
N ALA A 47 -5.86 34.65 -8.43
CA ALA A 47 -5.72 34.67 -9.89
C ALA A 47 -4.45 33.98 -10.41
N SER A 48 -3.44 33.78 -9.55
CA SER A 48 -2.16 33.16 -9.92
C SER A 48 -2.17 31.64 -9.88
N VAL A 49 -3.15 31.03 -9.19
CA VAL A 49 -3.26 29.58 -9.02
C VAL A 49 -4.44 29.04 -9.82
N THR A 50 -4.28 27.85 -10.35
CA THR A 50 -5.32 27.15 -11.11
C THR A 50 -5.51 25.76 -10.55
N PRO A 51 -6.14 25.62 -9.36
CA PRO A 51 -6.39 24.32 -8.77
C PRO A 51 -7.55 23.61 -9.50
N ASP A 52 -7.60 22.30 -9.36
CA ASP A 52 -8.72 21.49 -9.82
C ASP A 52 -9.76 21.29 -8.68
N VAL A 53 -9.34 21.55 -7.43
CA VAL A 53 -10.19 21.56 -6.24
C VAL A 53 -9.62 22.47 -5.17
N TRP A 54 -10.52 23.15 -4.44
CA TRP A 54 -10.22 23.87 -3.21
C TRP A 54 -10.57 23.00 -2.00
N ILE A 55 -9.73 23.00 -0.99
CA ILE A 55 -10.05 22.58 0.38
C ILE A 55 -10.13 23.83 1.22
N VAL A 56 -11.31 24.12 1.76
CA VAL A 56 -11.55 25.24 2.67
C VAL A 56 -11.97 24.70 4.02
N ASP A 57 -11.14 24.94 5.03
CA ASP A 57 -11.33 24.45 6.38
C ASP A 57 -11.03 25.57 7.39
N MET A 58 -12.09 26.22 7.85
CA MET A 58 -12.04 27.40 8.71
C MET A 58 -12.96 27.19 9.92
N GLN A 59 -12.54 27.68 11.07
CA GLN A 59 -13.36 27.68 12.31
C GLN A 59 -14.38 28.79 12.31
N GLU A 60 -14.02 29.95 11.76
CA GLU A 60 -14.91 31.09 11.60
C GLU A 60 -15.23 31.27 10.13
N GLU A 61 -16.51 31.42 9.80
CA GLU A 61 -16.95 31.66 8.43
C GLU A 61 -16.52 33.07 8.00
N ASP A 62 -15.82 33.15 6.88
CA ASP A 62 -15.45 34.37 6.18
C ASP A 62 -16.18 34.39 4.84
N ASP A 63 -17.37 35.03 4.85
CA ASP A 63 -18.27 35.05 3.68
C ASP A 63 -17.60 35.68 2.46
N ASP A 64 -16.79 36.72 2.63
CA ASP A 64 -16.09 37.40 1.53
C ASP A 64 -15.04 36.50 0.89
N LEU A 65 -14.37 35.67 1.67
CA LEU A 65 -13.40 34.71 1.16
C LEU A 65 -14.08 33.53 0.48
N LEU A 66 -15.15 33.03 1.08
CA LEU A 66 -15.95 31.93 0.52
C LEU A 66 -16.53 32.33 -0.85
N ASP A 67 -17.11 33.53 -0.95
CA ASP A 67 -17.65 34.06 -2.21
C ASP A 67 -16.56 34.11 -3.29
N LYS A 68 -15.36 34.62 -2.97
CA LYS A 68 -14.24 34.69 -3.92
C LYS A 68 -13.78 33.31 -4.39
N VAL A 69 -13.74 32.30 -3.49
CA VAL A 69 -13.36 30.95 -3.85
C VAL A 69 -14.44 30.26 -4.68
N LEU A 70 -15.72 30.44 -4.32
CA LEU A 70 -16.87 29.89 -5.06
C LEU A 70 -17.01 30.52 -6.45
N ASP A 71 -16.77 31.82 -6.59
CA ASP A 71 -16.78 32.54 -7.86
C ASP A 71 -15.69 32.05 -8.84
N SER A 72 -14.68 31.36 -8.34
CA SER A 72 -13.66 30.74 -9.20
C SER A 72 -14.21 29.63 -10.11
N GLY A 73 -15.41 29.10 -9.82
CA GLY A 73 -16.03 28.00 -10.54
C GLY A 73 -15.34 26.63 -10.36
N VAL A 74 -14.35 26.56 -9.47
CA VAL A 74 -13.62 25.32 -9.13
C VAL A 74 -14.34 24.65 -7.96
N PRO A 75 -14.50 23.30 -7.96
CA PRO A 75 -15.09 22.59 -6.85
C PRO A 75 -14.42 22.90 -5.51
N VAL A 76 -15.24 23.00 -4.44
CA VAL A 76 -14.76 23.29 -3.10
C VAL A 76 -15.16 22.16 -2.15
N LEU A 77 -14.19 21.66 -1.40
CA LEU A 77 -14.41 20.68 -0.33
C LEU A 77 -14.42 21.38 1.03
N PHE A 78 -15.51 21.19 1.75
CA PHE A 78 -15.74 21.65 3.12
C PHE A 78 -15.90 20.49 4.10
N GLY A 79 -15.85 20.78 5.39
CA GLY A 79 -16.22 19.85 6.44
C GLY A 79 -15.29 18.63 6.50
N LEU A 80 -14.01 18.87 6.37
CA LEU A 80 -12.99 17.89 6.69
C LEU A 80 -12.80 17.92 8.21
N ASP A 81 -13.09 16.80 8.87
CA ASP A 81 -12.90 16.70 10.32
C ASP A 81 -11.50 17.16 10.74
N GLN A 82 -11.36 17.66 11.95
CA GLN A 82 -10.05 18.02 12.50
C GLN A 82 -9.10 16.82 12.48
N ALA A 83 -7.88 17.02 12.01
CA ALA A 83 -6.87 15.99 11.93
C ALA A 83 -6.48 15.50 13.33
N PRO A 84 -6.57 14.19 13.60
CA PRO A 84 -6.00 13.62 14.81
C PRO A 84 -4.48 13.78 14.84
N ALA A 85 -3.86 13.64 16.00
CA ALA A 85 -2.41 13.63 16.09
C ALA A 85 -1.80 12.49 15.26
N GLN A 86 -0.72 12.80 14.54
CA GLN A 86 0.06 11.78 13.81
C GLN A 86 0.52 10.68 14.78
N GLY A 87 0.56 9.43 14.31
CA GLY A 87 0.88 8.27 15.13
C GLY A 87 -0.28 7.69 15.93
N THR A 88 -1.46 8.33 15.93
CA THR A 88 -2.68 7.75 16.53
C THR A 88 -3.39 6.81 15.55
N ARG A 89 -4.14 5.82 16.07
CA ARG A 89 -4.97 4.91 15.22
C ARG A 89 -6.07 5.63 14.44
N GLN A 90 -6.38 6.88 14.79
CA GLN A 90 -7.42 7.68 14.12
C GLN A 90 -6.86 8.41 12.90
N TYR A 91 -5.57 8.73 12.88
CA TYR A 91 -4.94 9.50 11.79
C TYR A 91 -5.07 8.83 10.41
N PRO A 92 -4.75 7.54 10.21
CA PRO A 92 -4.93 6.88 8.91
C PRO A 92 -6.39 6.85 8.45
N ARG A 93 -7.34 6.72 9.38
CA ARG A 93 -8.78 6.76 9.05
C ARG A 93 -9.23 8.14 8.59
N TRP A 94 -8.73 9.19 9.24
CA TRP A 94 -8.98 10.57 8.83
C TRP A 94 -8.37 10.85 7.46
N GLU A 95 -7.10 10.51 7.26
CA GLU A 95 -6.38 10.67 5.99
C GLU A 95 -7.11 9.95 4.84
N ARG A 96 -7.59 8.72 5.07
CA ARG A 96 -8.39 7.99 4.09
C ARG A 96 -9.71 8.70 3.75
N ARG A 97 -10.39 9.32 4.73
CA ARG A 97 -11.62 10.10 4.46
C ARG A 97 -11.32 11.34 3.61
N VAL A 98 -10.23 12.05 3.89
CA VAL A 98 -9.77 13.18 3.06
C VAL A 98 -9.53 12.69 1.63
N PHE A 99 -8.85 11.57 1.47
CA PHE A 99 -8.57 11.00 0.16
C PHE A 99 -9.85 10.60 -0.58
N ILE A 100 -10.80 9.95 0.06
CA ILE A 100 -12.08 9.57 -0.56
C ILE A 100 -12.80 10.82 -1.08
N LYS A 101 -12.90 11.89 -0.28
CA LYS A 101 -13.55 13.15 -0.71
C LYS A 101 -12.83 13.79 -1.90
N LEU A 102 -11.50 13.79 -1.92
CA LEU A 102 -10.73 14.28 -3.07
C LEU A 102 -10.95 13.41 -4.30
N TYR A 103 -10.91 12.09 -4.13
CA TYR A 103 -11.13 11.15 -5.22
C TYR A 103 -12.50 11.33 -5.89
N ASP A 104 -13.55 11.53 -5.10
CA ASP A 104 -14.92 11.73 -5.60
C ASP A 104 -15.05 13.00 -6.44
N VAL A 105 -14.26 14.03 -6.15
CA VAL A 105 -14.33 15.34 -6.84
C VAL A 105 -13.38 15.43 -8.03
N VAL A 106 -12.12 15.04 -7.88
CA VAL A 106 -11.07 15.25 -8.90
C VAL A 106 -10.45 13.97 -9.43
N GLY A 107 -10.90 12.81 -8.93
CA GLY A 107 -10.39 11.50 -9.35
C GLY A 107 -9.04 11.13 -8.74
N HIS A 108 -8.48 10.04 -9.22
CA HIS A 108 -7.24 9.47 -8.72
C HIS A 108 -6.01 10.18 -9.30
N PRO A 109 -4.98 10.48 -8.49
CA PRO A 109 -3.67 10.83 -9.02
C PRO A 109 -3.15 9.72 -9.95
N VAL A 110 -2.46 10.10 -11.00
CA VAL A 110 -1.93 9.14 -11.97
C VAL A 110 -0.68 8.49 -11.36
N ILE A 111 -0.83 7.28 -10.85
CA ILE A 111 0.31 6.46 -10.45
C ILE A 111 0.84 5.78 -11.72
N LEU A 112 1.88 6.36 -12.32
CA LEU A 112 2.54 5.79 -13.50
C LEU A 112 3.57 4.74 -13.03
N GLU A 113 3.13 3.49 -12.90
CA GLU A 113 4.05 2.37 -12.79
C GLU A 113 4.62 2.05 -14.17
N ASN A 114 5.94 2.13 -14.29
CA ASN A 114 6.63 1.73 -15.50
C ASN A 114 7.31 0.37 -15.28
N LEU A 115 6.77 -0.68 -15.88
CA LEU A 115 7.33 -2.03 -15.82
C LEU A 115 8.42 -2.27 -16.86
N GLU A 116 8.60 -1.40 -17.86
CA GLU A 116 9.61 -1.58 -18.93
C GLU A 116 11.04 -1.79 -18.43
N PRO A 117 11.54 -1.07 -17.39
CA PRO A 117 12.88 -1.33 -16.88
C PRO A 117 13.04 -2.74 -16.35
N LEU A 118 11.97 -3.30 -15.74
CA LEU A 118 11.97 -4.68 -15.21
C LEU A 118 11.88 -5.71 -16.35
N GLU A 119 11.17 -5.39 -17.42
CA GLU A 119 11.11 -6.24 -18.64
C GLU A 119 12.45 -6.32 -19.35
N LYS A 120 13.29 -5.29 -19.27
CA LYS A 120 14.60 -5.20 -19.92
C LYS A 120 15.74 -5.74 -19.07
N LEU A 121 15.50 -6.23 -17.85
CA LEU A 121 16.54 -6.85 -17.03
C LEU A 121 17.17 -8.04 -17.73
N PRO A 122 18.52 -8.18 -17.67
CA PRO A 122 19.22 -9.30 -18.29
C PRO A 122 18.74 -10.64 -17.74
N ALA A 123 18.71 -11.66 -18.60
CA ALA A 123 18.18 -12.98 -18.26
C ALA A 123 18.96 -13.71 -17.14
N ASN A 124 20.16 -13.22 -16.77
CA ASN A 124 21.00 -13.80 -15.72
C ASN A 124 21.63 -12.68 -14.87
N PRO A 125 20.89 -12.05 -13.95
CA PRO A 125 21.53 -11.16 -12.99
C PRO A 125 22.46 -12.00 -12.12
N THR A 126 23.69 -11.52 -11.91
CA THR A 126 24.59 -12.05 -10.88
C THR A 126 23.86 -11.92 -9.54
N ARG A 127 23.29 -13.02 -9.04
CA ARG A 127 22.62 -13.06 -7.73
C ARG A 127 23.64 -12.79 -6.63
N PRO A 128 23.54 -11.68 -5.88
CA PRO A 128 24.57 -11.34 -4.89
C PRO A 128 24.36 -12.10 -3.64
N LYS A 129 24.23 -13.04 -3.19
CA LYS A 129 24.11 -13.83 -1.93
C LYS A 129 22.87 -14.70 -1.88
N ASN A 130 23.09 -16.00 -1.90
CA ASN A 130 22.05 -16.98 -1.56
C ASN A 130 21.75 -16.88 -0.05
N ILE A 131 20.47 -16.79 0.31
CA ILE A 131 20.07 -16.95 1.68
C ILE A 131 20.22 -18.42 2.04
N VAL A 132 20.97 -18.69 3.12
CA VAL A 132 21.13 -20.06 3.63
C VAL A 132 19.84 -20.51 4.27
N VAL A 133 19.26 -21.58 3.76
CA VAL A 133 18.07 -22.20 4.35
C VAL A 133 18.53 -23.21 5.41
N PRO A 134 18.03 -23.16 6.67
CA PRO A 134 18.35 -24.13 7.69
C PRO A 134 17.99 -25.56 7.26
N GLU A 135 18.80 -26.54 7.65
CA GLU A 135 18.61 -27.95 7.28
C GLU A 135 17.24 -28.49 7.73
N ASP A 136 16.80 -28.12 8.92
CA ASP A 136 15.48 -28.51 9.46
C ASP A 136 14.35 -28.03 8.56
N LEU A 137 14.48 -26.82 8.01
CA LEU A 137 13.49 -26.24 7.09
C LEU A 137 13.55 -26.92 5.72
N LEU A 138 14.74 -27.31 5.24
CA LEU A 138 14.90 -28.10 4.01
C LEU A 138 14.32 -29.51 4.14
N ALA A 139 14.41 -30.09 5.34
CA ALA A 139 13.85 -31.40 5.64
C ALA A 139 12.30 -31.34 5.82
N TYR A 140 11.75 -30.17 6.08
CA TYR A 140 10.31 -29.96 6.28
C TYR A 140 9.57 -30.02 4.94
N LYS A 141 9.22 -31.24 4.53
CA LYS A 141 8.45 -31.47 3.29
C LYS A 141 6.97 -31.50 3.61
N THR A 142 6.27 -30.44 3.23
CA THR A 142 4.81 -30.39 3.33
C THR A 142 4.21 -29.81 2.06
N SER A 143 3.08 -30.35 1.65
CA SER A 143 2.24 -29.71 0.62
C SER A 143 1.32 -28.65 1.22
N ARG A 144 1.26 -28.58 2.55
CA ARG A 144 0.39 -27.64 3.26
C ARG A 144 1.05 -26.27 3.34
N VAL A 145 0.24 -25.24 3.17
CA VAL A 145 0.62 -23.84 3.42
C VAL A 145 0.62 -23.61 4.94
N GLU A 146 1.79 -23.42 5.52
CA GLU A 146 1.92 -23.11 6.95
C GLU A 146 1.79 -21.62 7.23
N PHE A 147 2.27 -20.78 6.32
CA PHE A 147 2.20 -19.32 6.44
C PHE A 147 1.63 -18.70 5.18
N VAL A 148 0.95 -17.57 5.35
CA VAL A 148 0.55 -16.69 4.23
C VAL A 148 1.22 -15.35 4.42
N CYS A 149 1.99 -14.94 3.42
CA CYS A 149 2.72 -13.68 3.41
C CYS A 149 2.07 -12.71 2.42
N VAL A 150 1.49 -11.63 2.94
CA VAL A 150 1.00 -10.52 2.11
C VAL A 150 2.17 -9.62 1.73
N LEU A 151 2.34 -9.38 0.44
CA LEU A 151 3.25 -8.38 -0.11
C LEU A 151 2.40 -7.18 -0.50
N ALA A 152 2.54 -6.08 0.22
CA ALA A 152 1.75 -4.88 0.04
C ALA A 152 2.61 -3.81 -0.63
N ALA A 153 2.18 -3.28 -1.78
CA ALA A 153 3.01 -2.42 -2.58
C ALA A 153 2.19 -1.44 -3.45
N SER A 154 2.81 -0.32 -3.79
CA SER A 154 2.25 0.69 -4.69
C SER A 154 3.36 1.23 -5.59
N LEU A 155 3.57 2.54 -5.67
CA LEU A 155 4.58 3.18 -6.53
C LEU A 155 6.00 2.69 -6.22
N GLY A 156 6.69 2.16 -7.23
CA GLY A 156 8.02 1.53 -7.11
C GLY A 156 7.99 0.13 -6.48
N GLY A 157 6.78 -0.35 -6.14
CA GLY A 157 6.54 -1.66 -5.56
C GLY A 157 7.00 -2.82 -6.42
N PRO A 158 6.69 -2.87 -7.71
CA PRO A 158 7.06 -4.00 -8.57
C PRO A 158 8.56 -4.31 -8.56
N ALA A 159 9.41 -3.28 -8.54
CA ALA A 159 10.86 -3.45 -8.46
C ALA A 159 11.31 -4.04 -7.12
N ALA A 160 10.79 -3.50 -6.01
CA ALA A 160 11.13 -3.94 -4.67
C ALA A 160 10.61 -5.36 -4.37
N VAL A 161 9.38 -5.66 -4.78
CA VAL A 161 8.79 -7.00 -4.65
C VAL A 161 9.56 -8.02 -5.49
N LYS A 162 9.90 -7.66 -6.74
CA LYS A 162 10.71 -8.54 -7.59
C LYS A 162 12.07 -8.84 -6.95
N GLU A 163 12.77 -7.83 -6.48
CA GLU A 163 14.06 -7.99 -5.80
C GLU A 163 13.92 -8.92 -4.58
N PHE A 164 12.90 -8.71 -3.75
CA PHE A 164 12.61 -9.59 -2.62
C PHE A 164 12.38 -11.04 -3.05
N LEU A 165 11.52 -11.28 -4.06
CA LEU A 165 11.19 -12.62 -4.56
C LEU A 165 12.41 -13.33 -5.17
N ASP A 166 13.33 -12.59 -5.77
CA ASP A 166 14.57 -13.15 -6.33
C ASP A 166 15.52 -13.67 -5.24
N TYR A 167 15.38 -13.17 -3.98
CA TYR A 167 16.12 -13.69 -2.82
C TYR A 167 15.39 -14.81 -2.09
N VAL A 168 14.07 -14.95 -2.26
CA VAL A 168 13.30 -15.98 -1.55
C VAL A 168 13.69 -17.37 -2.03
N PRO A 169 14.19 -18.26 -1.15
CA PRO A 169 14.51 -19.63 -1.50
C PRO A 169 13.26 -20.43 -1.90
N ALA A 170 13.44 -21.35 -2.85
CA ALA A 170 12.38 -22.31 -3.16
C ALA A 170 12.11 -23.29 -2.01
N GLY A 171 10.89 -23.81 -1.95
CA GLY A 171 10.52 -24.87 -1.00
C GLY A 171 10.10 -24.39 0.39
N LEU A 172 9.98 -23.09 0.61
CA LEU A 172 9.42 -22.59 1.87
C LEU A 172 7.92 -22.90 1.97
N PRO A 173 7.40 -23.30 3.15
CA PRO A 173 5.98 -23.61 3.37
C PRO A 173 5.13 -22.34 3.53
N VAL A 174 5.28 -21.40 2.62
CA VAL A 174 4.61 -20.11 2.60
C VAL A 174 3.97 -19.85 1.24
N ALA A 175 2.73 -19.39 1.24
CA ALA A 175 2.08 -18.83 0.06
C ALA A 175 2.14 -17.30 0.13
N PHE A 176 2.31 -16.66 -1.03
CA PHE A 176 2.37 -15.22 -1.13
C PHE A 176 1.10 -14.66 -1.76
N VAL A 177 0.62 -13.54 -1.23
CA VAL A 177 -0.50 -12.77 -1.78
C VAL A 177 -0.02 -11.34 -2.01
N LEU A 178 0.08 -10.91 -3.25
CA LEU A 178 0.49 -9.56 -3.61
C LEU A 178 -0.72 -8.65 -3.77
N ALA A 179 -0.82 -7.62 -2.95
CA ALA A 179 -1.70 -6.48 -3.15
C ALA A 179 -0.86 -5.31 -3.69
N GLN A 180 -0.91 -5.13 -5.01
CA GLN A 180 -0.18 -4.08 -5.73
C GLN A 180 -1.18 -3.10 -6.33
N HIS A 181 -1.08 -1.81 -5.97
CA HIS A 181 -1.82 -0.76 -6.67
C HIS A 181 -1.29 -0.60 -8.08
N ILE A 182 -2.07 -1.01 -9.05
CA ILE A 182 -1.68 -0.99 -10.47
C ILE A 182 -2.94 -0.94 -11.35
N ASP A 183 -2.82 -0.46 -12.57
CA ASP A 183 -3.90 -0.54 -13.55
C ASP A 183 -4.20 -2.01 -13.90
N ALA A 184 -5.48 -2.37 -13.97
CA ALA A 184 -5.93 -3.74 -14.27
C ALA A 184 -5.30 -4.30 -15.57
N ARG A 185 -5.09 -3.44 -16.58
CA ARG A 185 -4.47 -3.82 -17.87
C ARG A 185 -3.00 -4.23 -17.73
N MET A 186 -2.34 -3.85 -16.64
CA MET A 186 -0.93 -4.16 -16.38
C MET A 186 -0.72 -5.41 -15.54
N GLN A 187 -1.79 -6.02 -14.98
CA GLN A 187 -1.67 -7.18 -14.07
C GLN A 187 -0.99 -8.39 -14.74
N GLU A 188 -1.28 -8.67 -16.01
CA GLU A 188 -0.60 -9.77 -16.72
C GLU A 188 0.88 -9.48 -16.96
N SER A 189 1.24 -8.24 -17.29
CA SER A 189 2.63 -7.83 -17.43
C SER A 189 3.37 -7.93 -16.11
N LEU A 190 2.75 -7.49 -15.01
CA LEU A 190 3.28 -7.64 -13.66
C LEU A 190 3.57 -9.11 -13.32
N THR A 191 2.64 -10.02 -13.63
CA THR A 191 2.81 -11.45 -13.41
C THR A 191 4.07 -11.97 -14.10
N ARG A 192 4.29 -11.62 -15.37
CA ARG A 192 5.47 -12.04 -16.14
C ARG A 192 6.78 -11.47 -15.59
N VAL A 193 6.76 -10.20 -15.19
CA VAL A 193 7.97 -9.50 -14.71
C VAL A 193 8.42 -10.07 -13.37
N LEU A 194 7.51 -10.33 -12.44
CA LEU A 194 7.85 -10.78 -11.09
C LEU A 194 8.50 -12.15 -11.06
N VAL A 195 8.17 -13.04 -12.01
CA VAL A 195 8.71 -14.42 -12.03
C VAL A 195 9.86 -14.62 -13.00
N ARG A 196 10.29 -13.58 -13.71
CA ARG A 196 11.24 -13.69 -14.81
C ARG A 196 12.57 -14.37 -14.46
N HIS A 197 13.03 -14.26 -13.21
CA HIS A 197 14.31 -14.83 -12.77
C HIS A 197 14.18 -15.77 -11.57
N ASN A 198 12.96 -16.08 -11.17
CA ASN A 198 12.67 -17.08 -10.15
C ASN A 198 11.68 -18.11 -10.72
N HIS A 199 11.64 -19.27 -10.12
CA HIS A 199 10.75 -20.37 -10.57
C HIS A 199 9.44 -20.40 -9.77
N MET A 200 9.05 -19.30 -9.15
CA MET A 200 7.83 -19.21 -8.34
C MET A 200 6.61 -19.15 -9.26
N PRO A 201 5.66 -20.09 -9.16
CA PRO A 201 4.39 -19.97 -9.87
C PRO A 201 3.68 -18.68 -9.49
N CYS A 202 3.30 -17.87 -10.48
CA CYS A 202 2.63 -16.59 -10.26
C CYS A 202 1.41 -16.46 -11.18
N LYS A 203 0.29 -16.01 -10.61
CA LYS A 203 -0.93 -15.73 -11.37
C LYS A 203 -1.82 -14.74 -10.62
N VAL A 204 -2.75 -14.13 -11.34
CA VAL A 204 -3.86 -13.37 -10.73
C VAL A 204 -4.81 -14.35 -10.05
N ALA A 205 -5.17 -14.08 -8.80
CA ALA A 205 -6.02 -14.96 -7.98
C ALA A 205 -7.44 -15.06 -8.55
N ARG A 206 -7.99 -16.27 -8.50
CA ARG A 206 -9.37 -16.56 -8.92
C ARG A 206 -10.09 -17.33 -7.83
N GLY A 207 -11.40 -17.13 -7.72
CA GLY A 207 -12.23 -17.88 -6.79
C GLY A 207 -12.15 -19.40 -7.02
N GLY A 208 -12.15 -20.18 -5.92
CA GLY A 208 -12.04 -21.63 -5.92
C GLY A 208 -10.61 -22.18 -5.97
N GLU A 209 -9.59 -21.33 -6.07
CA GLU A 209 -8.18 -21.76 -6.08
C GLU A 209 -7.65 -22.03 -4.67
N ASN A 210 -6.86 -23.09 -4.53
CA ASN A 210 -6.14 -23.36 -3.28
C ASN A 210 -4.85 -22.53 -3.23
N LEU A 211 -4.52 -22.03 -2.04
CA LEU A 211 -3.17 -21.53 -1.77
C LEU A 211 -2.20 -22.70 -1.82
N THR A 212 -1.05 -22.48 -2.46
CA THR A 212 0.01 -23.48 -2.58
C THR A 212 1.34 -22.90 -2.08
N SER A 213 2.08 -23.70 -1.33
CA SER A 213 3.42 -23.30 -0.85
C SER A 213 4.34 -22.94 -2.01
N GLY A 214 5.08 -21.84 -1.87
CA GLY A 214 5.97 -21.32 -2.92
C GLY A 214 5.27 -20.66 -4.10
N GLN A 215 3.96 -20.37 -4.01
CA GLN A 215 3.18 -19.69 -5.04
C GLN A 215 2.96 -18.23 -4.68
N LEU A 216 2.97 -17.36 -5.71
CA LEU A 216 2.53 -15.97 -5.63
C LEU A 216 1.15 -15.81 -6.30
N LEU A 217 0.17 -15.37 -5.53
CA LEU A 217 -1.12 -14.93 -6.05
C LEU A 217 -1.17 -13.41 -6.05
N ILE A 218 -1.51 -12.80 -7.17
CA ILE A 218 -1.75 -11.36 -7.28
C ILE A 218 -3.24 -11.10 -7.01
N ALA A 219 -3.56 -10.25 -6.06
CA ALA A 219 -4.92 -9.82 -5.80
C ALA A 219 -5.47 -9.08 -7.04
N PRO A 220 -6.63 -9.50 -7.58
CA PRO A 220 -7.20 -8.85 -8.75
C PRO A 220 -7.62 -7.40 -8.44
N VAL A 221 -7.41 -6.49 -9.39
CA VAL A 221 -7.80 -5.08 -9.22
C VAL A 221 -9.31 -4.91 -9.18
N GLU A 222 -10.04 -5.67 -9.98
CA GLU A 222 -11.48 -5.43 -10.22
C GLU A 222 -12.38 -6.01 -9.12
N THR A 223 -11.92 -7.04 -8.40
CA THR A 223 -12.75 -7.78 -7.45
C THR A 223 -12.02 -8.10 -6.15
N GLU A 224 -12.72 -7.95 -5.04
CA GLU A 224 -12.23 -8.35 -3.72
C GLU A 224 -12.07 -9.87 -3.64
N ILE A 225 -10.97 -10.31 -3.04
CA ILE A 225 -10.74 -11.70 -2.67
C ILE A 225 -10.74 -11.88 -1.16
N ASP A 226 -11.24 -13.03 -0.73
CA ASP A 226 -11.24 -13.49 0.66
C ASP A 226 -10.77 -14.95 0.69
N PHE A 227 -10.77 -15.57 1.86
CA PHE A 227 -10.32 -16.94 2.05
C PHE A 227 -11.35 -17.76 2.84
N SER A 228 -11.70 -18.93 2.32
CA SER A 228 -12.61 -19.88 2.98
C SER A 228 -11.98 -20.51 4.22
N ALA A 229 -12.78 -21.25 4.98
CA ALA A 229 -12.29 -22.03 6.13
C ALA A 229 -11.16 -23.00 5.77
N ASP A 230 -11.15 -23.54 4.56
CA ASP A 230 -10.13 -24.46 4.05
C ASP A 230 -8.92 -23.74 3.42
N GLY A 231 -8.93 -22.40 3.39
CA GLY A 231 -7.85 -21.60 2.82
C GLY A 231 -7.91 -21.46 1.31
N GLN A 232 -9.06 -21.73 0.67
CA GLN A 232 -9.28 -21.43 -0.74
C GLN A 232 -9.56 -19.95 -0.94
N VAL A 233 -9.14 -19.42 -2.09
CA VAL A 233 -9.50 -18.07 -2.53
C VAL A 233 -11.00 -18.01 -2.81
N VAL A 234 -11.69 -17.03 -2.26
CA VAL A 234 -13.08 -16.73 -2.50
C VAL A 234 -13.18 -15.39 -3.21
N SER A 235 -13.70 -15.35 -4.43
CA SER A 235 -14.06 -14.07 -5.06
C SER A 235 -15.38 -13.60 -4.46
N ARG A 236 -15.39 -12.38 -3.94
CA ARG A 236 -16.60 -11.77 -3.39
C ARG A 236 -17.57 -11.26 -4.46
N ASN A 237 -17.14 -11.20 -5.72
CA ASN A 237 -17.86 -10.56 -6.82
C ASN A 237 -18.27 -9.10 -6.54
N LEU A 238 -17.53 -8.45 -5.66
CA LEU A 238 -17.67 -7.05 -5.28
C LEU A 238 -16.37 -6.33 -5.57
N LYS A 239 -16.45 -5.05 -5.86
CA LYS A 239 -15.27 -4.18 -5.91
C LYS A 239 -14.67 -4.04 -4.53
N TRP A 240 -13.39 -3.73 -4.48
CA TRP A 240 -12.72 -3.30 -3.26
C TRP A 240 -13.41 -2.06 -2.70
N ASP A 241 -13.62 -2.01 -1.40
CA ASP A 241 -14.23 -0.86 -0.74
C ASP A 241 -13.23 0.29 -0.61
N GLY A 242 -13.66 1.49 -0.96
CA GLY A 242 -12.84 2.70 -0.91
C GLY A 242 -12.03 2.95 -2.17
N PRO A 243 -11.02 3.84 -2.09
CA PRO A 243 -10.37 4.42 -3.26
C PRO A 243 -9.23 3.57 -3.83
N TYR A 244 -8.84 2.49 -3.16
CA TYR A 244 -7.71 1.65 -3.55
C TYR A 244 -8.17 0.32 -4.16
N ALA A 245 -7.50 -0.09 -5.24
CA ALA A 245 -7.77 -1.37 -5.91
C ALA A 245 -6.48 -2.00 -6.46
N PRO A 246 -6.09 -3.18 -5.96
CA PRO A 246 -6.68 -3.89 -4.81
C PRO A 246 -6.44 -3.14 -3.50
N SER A 247 -7.37 -3.19 -2.53
CA SER A 247 -7.15 -2.58 -1.23
C SER A 247 -6.19 -3.41 -0.38
N ILE A 248 -5.10 -2.79 0.08
CA ILE A 248 -4.15 -3.41 1.00
C ILE A 248 -4.80 -3.62 2.36
N ASP A 249 -5.55 -2.64 2.87
CA ASP A 249 -6.28 -2.77 4.13
C ASP A 249 -7.22 -3.99 4.13
N GLN A 250 -8.03 -4.17 3.09
CA GLN A 250 -8.93 -5.32 3.00
C GLN A 250 -8.18 -6.63 2.82
N THR A 251 -7.10 -6.64 2.02
CA THR A 251 -6.26 -7.83 1.86
C THR A 251 -5.64 -8.26 3.20
N LEU A 252 -5.09 -7.32 3.97
CA LEU A 252 -4.55 -7.60 5.31
C LEU A 252 -5.65 -8.11 6.26
N ALA A 253 -6.82 -7.49 6.27
CA ALA A 253 -7.95 -7.91 7.09
C ALA A 253 -8.43 -9.33 6.73
N ASN A 254 -8.57 -9.64 5.44
CA ASN A 254 -9.05 -10.94 4.97
C ASN A 254 -8.03 -12.06 5.28
N VAL A 255 -6.73 -11.80 5.06
CA VAL A 255 -5.67 -12.76 5.39
C VAL A 255 -5.55 -12.94 6.92
N SER A 256 -5.52 -11.86 7.70
CA SER A 256 -5.37 -11.96 9.16
C SER A 256 -6.55 -12.67 9.82
N ARG A 257 -7.77 -12.39 9.37
CA ARG A 257 -9.00 -13.06 9.86
C ARG A 257 -8.94 -14.57 9.65
N ARG A 258 -8.35 -15.04 8.55
CA ARG A 258 -8.30 -16.45 8.20
C ARG A 258 -7.09 -17.17 8.78
N PHE A 259 -5.92 -16.54 8.75
CA PHE A 259 -4.66 -17.21 9.05
C PHE A 259 -4.07 -16.82 10.41
N HIS A 260 -4.60 -15.78 11.07
CA HIS A 260 -4.21 -15.36 12.42
C HIS A 260 -2.67 -15.28 12.59
N LYS A 261 -2.12 -15.99 13.57
CA LYS A 261 -0.67 -16.05 13.86
C LYS A 261 0.20 -16.60 12.71
N ARG A 262 -0.41 -17.17 11.68
CA ARG A 262 0.28 -17.66 10.48
C ARG A 262 0.31 -16.63 9.36
N SER A 263 -0.16 -15.42 9.62
CA SER A 263 -0.13 -14.31 8.67
C SER A 263 1.10 -13.43 8.87
N ILE A 264 1.75 -13.12 7.77
CA ILE A 264 2.89 -12.22 7.68
C ILE A 264 2.50 -11.13 6.67
N ALA A 265 2.89 -9.89 6.91
CA ALA A 265 2.81 -8.87 5.88
C ALA A 265 4.12 -8.11 5.75
N ILE A 266 4.48 -7.79 4.52
CA ILE A 266 5.64 -6.97 4.20
C ILE A 266 5.14 -5.78 3.37
N ILE A 267 5.39 -4.57 3.89
CA ILE A 267 5.01 -3.32 3.26
C ILE A 267 6.21 -2.79 2.48
N PHE A 268 6.09 -2.81 1.16
CA PHE A 268 7.12 -2.33 0.24
C PHE A 268 6.88 -0.87 -0.17
N SER A 269 7.78 -0.37 -1.00
CA SER A 269 7.67 0.94 -1.63
C SER A 269 6.26 1.21 -2.13
N GLY A 270 5.74 2.37 -1.80
CA GLY A 270 4.39 2.76 -2.18
C GLY A 270 4.04 4.17 -1.75
N MET A 271 3.06 4.74 -2.45
CA MET A 271 2.47 6.03 -2.14
C MET A 271 1.21 5.83 -1.30
N GLY A 272 0.99 6.72 -0.33
CA GLY A 272 -0.21 6.73 0.51
C GLY A 272 -0.07 5.96 1.82
N SER A 273 -1.21 5.59 2.39
CA SER A 273 -1.31 4.98 3.72
C SER A 273 -2.20 3.72 3.76
N ASP A 274 -2.54 3.16 2.59
CA ASP A 274 -3.36 1.93 2.54
C ASP A 274 -2.63 0.77 3.23
N GLY A 275 -3.35 0.06 4.09
CA GLY A 275 -2.83 -0.97 5.00
C GLY A 275 -2.66 -0.49 6.44
N SER A 276 -2.54 0.83 6.69
CA SER A 276 -2.27 1.37 8.04
C SER A 276 -3.45 1.26 9.00
N ILE A 277 -4.66 0.99 8.51
CA ILE A 277 -5.84 0.73 9.34
C ILE A 277 -5.85 -0.73 9.79
N SER A 278 -5.58 -1.66 8.88
CA SER A 278 -5.67 -3.10 9.13
C SER A 278 -4.37 -3.73 9.64
N GLY A 279 -3.21 -3.08 9.43
CA GLY A 279 -1.93 -3.55 9.95
C GLY A 279 -1.93 -3.80 11.46
N PRO A 280 -2.34 -2.83 12.31
CA PRO A 280 -2.48 -3.04 13.75
C PRO A 280 -3.43 -4.19 14.11
N LEU A 281 -4.55 -4.33 13.40
CA LEU A 281 -5.52 -5.41 13.61
C LEU A 281 -4.93 -6.79 13.27
N MET A 282 -4.09 -6.87 12.24
CA MET A 282 -3.36 -8.09 11.89
C MET A 282 -2.40 -8.50 13.01
N VAL A 283 -1.70 -7.55 13.62
CA VAL A 283 -0.83 -7.82 14.78
C VAL A 283 -1.64 -8.24 16.00
N GLU A 284 -2.77 -7.62 16.27
CA GLU A 284 -3.70 -8.04 17.34
C GLU A 284 -4.23 -9.46 17.13
N ALA A 285 -4.40 -9.88 15.87
CA ALA A 285 -4.77 -11.27 15.54
C ALA A 285 -3.60 -12.26 15.62
N GLY A 286 -2.40 -11.81 16.03
CA GLY A 286 -1.19 -12.62 16.21
C GLY A 286 -0.29 -12.70 14.97
N GLY A 287 -0.60 -12.00 13.89
CA GLY A 287 0.27 -11.87 12.71
C GLY A 287 1.44 -10.91 12.95
N VAL A 288 2.30 -10.78 11.96
CA VAL A 288 3.46 -9.88 12.02
C VAL A 288 3.53 -8.96 10.81
N ILE A 289 3.98 -7.73 11.03
CA ILE A 289 4.17 -6.72 10.00
C ILE A 289 5.64 -6.32 9.93
N TRP A 290 6.19 -6.31 8.72
CA TRP A 290 7.52 -5.79 8.41
C TRP A 290 7.40 -4.71 7.34
N ALA A 291 8.41 -3.86 7.22
CA ALA A 291 8.42 -2.78 6.26
C ALA A 291 9.78 -2.67 5.55
N GLN A 292 9.76 -2.31 4.28
CA GLN A 292 10.96 -1.94 3.56
C GLN A 292 11.55 -0.65 4.16
N ASP A 293 12.87 -0.57 4.25
CA ASP A 293 13.55 0.64 4.72
C ASP A 293 13.40 1.78 3.69
N ASP A 294 13.44 3.01 4.19
CA ASP A 294 13.26 4.23 3.40
C ASP A 294 14.38 4.45 2.36
N LYS A 295 15.60 3.97 2.65
CA LYS A 295 16.77 4.14 1.78
C LYS A 295 16.67 3.34 0.48
N THR A 296 15.92 2.24 0.50
CA THR A 296 15.72 1.37 -0.66
C THR A 296 14.34 1.53 -1.31
N CYS A 297 13.45 2.35 -0.73
CA CYS A 297 12.17 2.68 -1.32
C CYS A 297 12.30 3.73 -2.43
N ALA A 298 11.63 3.52 -3.55
CA ALA A 298 11.38 4.59 -4.53
C ALA A 298 10.40 5.62 -3.96
N CYS A 299 9.41 5.17 -3.17
CA CYS A 299 8.46 6.00 -2.45
C CYS A 299 8.25 5.42 -1.05
N PRO A 300 8.75 6.07 0.03
CA PRO A 300 8.70 5.51 1.38
C PRO A 300 7.40 5.80 2.13
N SER A 301 6.46 6.61 1.58
CA SER A 301 5.30 7.10 2.32
C SER A 301 4.39 5.99 2.86
N GLN A 302 4.20 4.91 2.12
CA GLN A 302 3.39 3.76 2.56
C GLN A 302 4.07 2.93 3.67
N PRO A 303 5.35 2.53 3.56
CA PRO A 303 6.10 1.95 4.68
C PRO A 303 6.17 2.87 5.91
N ASP A 304 6.34 4.19 5.71
CA ASP A 304 6.37 5.19 6.79
C ASP A 304 5.02 5.28 7.51
N ALA A 305 3.93 5.33 6.77
CA ALA A 305 2.59 5.33 7.34
C ALA A 305 2.34 4.08 8.19
N MET A 306 2.79 2.90 7.73
CA MET A 306 2.69 1.68 8.51
C MET A 306 3.59 1.73 9.76
N ARG A 307 4.83 2.22 9.67
CA ARG A 307 5.72 2.41 10.84
C ARG A 307 5.12 3.35 11.87
N ALA A 308 4.47 4.42 11.42
CA ALA A 308 3.80 5.39 12.30
C ALA A 308 2.68 4.77 13.15
N THR A 309 2.11 3.63 12.75
CA THR A 309 1.13 2.90 13.58
C THR A 309 1.75 2.19 14.79
N GLY A 310 3.07 2.02 14.82
CA GLY A 310 3.78 1.28 15.87
C GLY A 310 3.69 -0.25 15.75
N CYS A 311 3.04 -0.80 14.72
CA CYS A 311 2.85 -2.24 14.58
C CYS A 311 3.98 -2.96 13.80
N VAL A 312 4.92 -2.23 13.21
CA VAL A 312 6.05 -2.80 12.45
C VAL A 312 7.09 -3.37 13.40
N SER A 313 7.36 -4.67 13.29
CA SER A 313 8.33 -5.39 14.15
C SER A 313 9.71 -5.57 13.52
N PHE A 314 9.87 -5.28 12.22
CA PHE A 314 11.16 -5.36 11.52
C PHE A 314 11.16 -4.42 10.31
N THR A 315 12.30 -3.78 10.06
CA THR A 315 12.53 -2.93 8.89
C THR A 315 13.87 -3.32 8.25
N GLY A 316 13.90 -3.41 6.92
CA GLY A 316 15.10 -3.77 6.16
C GLY A 316 14.92 -3.61 4.66
N ASN A 317 16.01 -3.78 3.91
CA ASN A 317 15.97 -3.83 2.46
C ASN A 317 15.35 -5.16 1.97
N PRO A 318 15.08 -5.35 0.67
CA PRO A 318 14.48 -6.58 0.15
C PRO A 318 15.23 -7.87 0.52
N TYR A 319 16.56 -7.85 0.56
CA TYR A 319 17.37 -8.99 1.01
C TYR A 319 17.18 -9.29 2.50
N ASP A 320 17.21 -8.27 3.35
CA ASP A 320 17.02 -8.42 4.79
C ASP A 320 15.63 -8.96 5.12
N LEU A 321 14.60 -8.49 4.41
CA LEU A 321 13.23 -8.96 4.52
C LEU A 321 13.09 -10.44 4.11
N ALA A 322 13.74 -10.87 3.03
CA ALA A 322 13.76 -12.26 2.60
C ALA A 322 14.52 -13.14 3.61
N SER A 323 15.65 -12.69 4.13
CA SER A 323 16.41 -13.37 5.19
C SER A 323 15.60 -13.49 6.48
N ARG A 324 14.88 -12.40 6.86
CA ARG A 324 13.97 -12.40 8.02
C ARG A 324 12.84 -13.41 7.85
N LEU A 325 12.27 -13.52 6.63
CA LEU A 325 11.21 -14.49 6.34
C LEU A 325 11.67 -15.92 6.59
N VAL A 326 12.84 -16.33 6.07
CA VAL A 326 13.39 -17.66 6.28
C VAL A 326 13.60 -17.97 7.78
N LYS A 327 14.21 -17.03 8.51
CA LYS A 327 14.44 -17.15 9.96
C LYS A 327 13.14 -17.24 10.75
N TYR A 328 12.14 -16.43 10.40
CA TYR A 328 10.84 -16.42 11.06
C TYR A 328 10.08 -17.73 10.86
N ILE A 329 10.04 -18.24 9.63
CA ILE A 329 9.38 -19.52 9.31
C ILE A 329 10.07 -20.65 10.08
N ASN A 330 11.40 -20.74 10.03
CA ASN A 330 12.16 -21.79 10.72
C ASN A 330 11.89 -21.79 12.23
N HIS A 331 11.91 -20.61 12.85
CA HIS A 331 11.66 -20.49 14.30
C HIS A 331 10.24 -20.92 14.68
N ASN A 332 9.24 -20.51 13.93
CA ASN A 332 7.83 -20.77 14.27
C ASN A 332 7.37 -22.20 13.93
N LEU A 333 8.04 -22.88 12.99
CA LEU A 333 7.81 -24.31 12.75
C LEU A 333 8.37 -25.17 13.89
N GLN A 334 9.56 -24.86 14.41
CA GLN A 334 10.16 -25.59 15.53
C GLN A 334 9.30 -25.54 16.80
N ILE A 335 8.67 -24.41 17.09
CA ILE A 335 7.75 -24.27 18.24
C ILE A 335 6.48 -25.08 18.04
N SER A 336 6.04 -25.32 16.79
CA SER A 336 4.80 -26.06 16.49
C SER A 336 4.98 -27.59 16.56
N VAL A 337 6.21 -28.08 16.56
CA VAL A 337 6.55 -29.51 16.61
C VAL A 337 6.91 -29.98 18.03
N ALA A 338 7.20 -29.08 18.95
CA ALA A 338 7.47 -29.31 20.35
C ALA A 338 6.20 -29.21 21.21
#